data_ed33ad280a1876425866aecfe5405c9a
#
_entry.id   ed33ad280a1876425866aecfe5405c9a
#
_cell.length_a   1.000
_cell.length_b   1.000
_cell.length_c   1.000
_cell.angle_alpha   90.00
_cell.angle_beta   90.00
_cell.angle_gamma   90.00
#
_symmetry.space_group_name_H-M   'P 1'
#
loop_
_entity.id
_entity.type
_entity.pdbx_description
1 polymer ?
#
loop_
_entity_poly.entity_id
_entity_poly.type
_entity_poly.pdbx_seq_one_letter_code
_entity_poly.pdbx_strand_id
1 'polypeptide(L)'
;MKRKAIYVICSICLIYATSSIADVKTSSWVEKGVALVMEGKHSEAIEAFNKAIELNPKDAVAYNNRGAAYGQTGNYKQQIEDSTKALQLDPKDAVAFNNRGVAYGELGNYEQEIEDCTKAIELNPKLAVAYYHRGIAYHKLGNRKQAIKDKSKAYSLNPRKTWGKVEIVTSEAAVHTTDENKVKVIGNRDSKRYHLPGMKFYDKVLEHHRVTFDSEEEAIKAGYHKASQ
;
A
#
# COMPACT_ATOMS: atom_id res chain seq x y z
N MET A 1 10.32 40.61 46.10
CA MET A 1 10.10 39.19 45.64
C MET A 1 8.87 38.99 44.73
N LYS A 2 7.77 39.70 44.87
CA LYS A 2 6.55 39.53 44.06
C LYS A 2 6.64 39.86 42.56
N ARG A 3 7.50 40.80 42.11
CA ARG A 3 7.65 41.19 40.71
C ARG A 3 8.39 40.18 39.82
N LYS A 4 9.34 39.39 40.39
CA LYS A 4 10.07 38.38 39.62
C LYS A 4 9.19 37.16 39.29
N ALA A 5 8.24 36.78 40.17
CA ALA A 5 7.33 35.69 39.94
C ALA A 5 6.29 35.97 38.79
N ILE A 6 5.88 37.22 38.64
CA ILE A 6 4.93 37.64 37.57
C ILE A 6 5.58 37.52 36.19
N TYR A 7 6.85 37.90 36.06
CA TYR A 7 7.58 37.77 34.77
C TYR A 7 7.82 36.31 34.36
N VAL A 8 8.08 35.42 35.30
CA VAL A 8 8.29 33.98 35.03
C VAL A 8 6.97 33.34 34.57
N ILE A 9 5.86 33.66 35.21
CA ILE A 9 4.53 33.13 34.81
C ILE A 9 4.13 33.67 33.44
N CYS A 10 4.37 34.96 33.15
CA CYS A 10 4.08 35.53 31.84
C CYS A 10 4.96 34.93 30.73
N SER A 11 6.23 34.68 31.01
CA SER A 11 7.13 34.01 30.04
C SER A 11 6.74 32.57 29.75
N ILE A 12 6.33 31.81 30.78
CA ILE A 12 5.84 30.44 30.61
C ILE A 12 4.52 30.42 29.84
N CYS A 13 3.55 31.28 30.18
CA CYS A 13 2.30 31.41 29.43
C CYS A 13 2.53 31.83 27.97
N LEU A 14 3.53 32.68 27.71
CA LEU A 14 3.85 33.11 26.35
C LEU A 14 4.46 31.95 25.55
N ILE A 15 5.31 31.12 26.16
CA ILE A 15 5.91 29.94 25.51
C ILE A 15 4.82 28.90 25.19
N TYR A 16 3.88 28.63 26.11
CA TYR A 16 2.77 27.70 25.84
C TYR A 16 1.78 28.26 24.79
N ALA A 17 1.49 29.57 24.82
CA ALA A 17 0.64 30.18 23.81
C ALA A 17 1.26 30.18 22.40
N THR A 18 2.55 30.42 22.30
CA THR A 18 3.27 30.39 20.99
C THR A 18 3.38 28.96 20.46
N SER A 19 3.62 27.97 21.32
CA SER A 19 3.62 26.55 20.94
C SER A 19 2.25 26.13 20.40
N SER A 20 1.18 26.45 21.11
CA SER A 20 -0.19 26.14 20.67
C SER A 20 -0.59 26.79 19.34
N ILE A 21 -0.17 28.05 19.10
CA ILE A 21 -0.44 28.75 17.83
C ILE A 21 0.40 28.14 16.68
N ALA A 22 1.64 27.75 16.94
CA ALA A 22 2.49 27.08 15.95
C ALA A 22 1.90 25.72 15.57
N ASP A 23 1.45 24.93 16.55
CA ASP A 23 0.84 23.61 16.32
C ASP A 23 -0.44 23.72 15.48
N VAL A 24 -1.32 24.68 15.77
CA VAL A 24 -2.53 24.94 14.96
C VAL A 24 -2.17 25.36 13.53
N LYS A 25 -1.18 26.22 13.35
CA LYS A 25 -0.73 26.63 12.00
C LYS A 25 -0.09 25.48 11.23
N THR A 26 0.71 24.64 11.91
CA THR A 26 1.31 23.45 11.31
C THR A 26 0.24 22.50 10.82
N SER A 27 -0.74 22.14 11.67
CA SER A 27 -1.87 21.28 11.31
C SER A 27 -2.61 21.82 10.08
N SER A 28 -2.88 23.13 10.03
CA SER A 28 -3.56 23.76 8.89
C SER A 28 -2.78 23.61 7.57
N TRP A 29 -1.44 23.70 7.60
CA TRP A 29 -0.62 23.48 6.40
C TRP A 29 -0.55 22.02 5.99
N VAL A 30 -0.53 21.08 6.95
CA VAL A 30 -0.61 19.64 6.66
C VAL A 30 -1.95 19.30 6.01
N GLU A 31 -3.07 19.77 6.56
CA GLU A 31 -4.41 19.58 6.01
C GLU A 31 -4.54 20.12 4.58
N LYS A 32 -4.01 21.33 4.34
CA LYS A 32 -3.95 21.93 3.01
C LYS A 32 -3.14 21.06 2.04
N GLY A 33 -1.98 20.59 2.47
CA GLY A 33 -1.14 19.70 1.65
C GLY A 33 -1.86 18.40 1.29
N VAL A 34 -2.56 17.79 2.25
CA VAL A 34 -3.36 16.56 2.01
C VAL A 34 -4.49 16.83 1.03
N ALA A 35 -5.20 17.96 1.15
CA ALA A 35 -6.25 18.34 0.20
C ALA A 35 -5.69 18.50 -1.22
N LEU A 36 -4.53 19.13 -1.37
CA LEU A 36 -3.85 19.31 -2.67
C LEU A 36 -3.41 17.96 -3.27
N VAL A 37 -2.94 17.01 -2.44
CA VAL A 37 -2.65 15.64 -2.91
C VAL A 37 -3.90 14.97 -3.46
N MET A 38 -5.05 15.11 -2.79
CA MET A 38 -6.33 14.56 -3.24
C MET A 38 -6.81 15.19 -4.56
N GLU A 39 -6.45 16.44 -4.81
CA GLU A 39 -6.71 17.15 -6.07
C GLU A 39 -5.67 16.83 -7.17
N GLY A 40 -4.66 16.00 -6.89
CA GLY A 40 -3.56 15.70 -7.82
C GLY A 40 -2.53 16.80 -7.98
N LYS A 41 -2.59 17.87 -7.18
CA LYS A 41 -1.68 19.03 -7.21
C LYS A 41 -0.43 18.78 -6.36
N HIS A 42 0.36 17.79 -6.77
CA HIS A 42 1.46 17.28 -5.93
C HIS A 42 2.56 18.30 -5.66
N SER A 43 2.89 19.16 -6.63
CA SER A 43 3.90 20.22 -6.45
C SER A 43 3.46 21.27 -5.42
N GLU A 44 2.20 21.71 -5.49
CA GLU A 44 1.63 22.65 -4.51
C GLU A 44 1.51 22.01 -3.12
N ALA A 45 1.22 20.70 -3.06
CA ALA A 45 1.20 19.94 -1.80
C ALA A 45 2.58 19.92 -1.14
N ILE A 46 3.66 19.71 -1.92
CA ILE A 46 5.03 19.75 -1.42
C ILE A 46 5.34 21.13 -0.80
N GLU A 47 4.92 22.23 -1.43
CA GLU A 47 5.09 23.58 -0.88
C GLU A 47 4.32 23.76 0.44
N ALA A 48 3.09 23.25 0.53
CA ALA A 48 2.31 23.29 1.76
C ALA A 48 2.99 22.49 2.89
N PHE A 49 3.49 21.30 2.61
CA PHE A 49 4.24 20.52 3.59
C PHE A 49 5.58 21.15 3.97
N ASN A 50 6.25 21.86 3.05
CA ASN A 50 7.43 22.65 3.38
C ASN A 50 7.11 23.71 4.45
N LYS A 51 5.97 24.40 4.32
CA LYS A 51 5.52 25.38 5.32
C LYS A 51 5.19 24.73 6.67
N ALA A 52 4.60 23.54 6.67
CA ALA A 52 4.37 22.79 7.89
C ALA A 52 5.70 22.44 8.58
N ILE A 53 6.69 21.94 7.83
CA ILE A 53 8.01 21.58 8.34
C ILE A 53 8.82 22.78 8.82
N GLU A 54 8.73 23.93 8.14
CA GLU A 54 9.32 25.19 8.60
C GLU A 54 8.78 25.62 9.97
N LEU A 55 7.47 25.44 10.19
CA LEU A 55 6.82 25.76 11.46
C LEU A 55 7.11 24.73 12.57
N ASN A 56 7.14 23.45 12.22
CA ASN A 56 7.47 22.38 13.14
C ASN A 56 8.40 21.34 12.50
N PRO A 57 9.73 21.49 12.64
CA PRO A 57 10.70 20.54 12.09
C PRO A 57 10.70 19.14 12.72
N LYS A 58 9.83 18.90 13.71
CA LYS A 58 9.65 17.60 14.36
C LYS A 58 8.33 16.93 14.00
N ASP A 59 7.61 17.42 13.00
CA ASP A 59 6.36 16.84 12.55
C ASP A 59 6.62 15.65 11.60
N ALA A 60 6.59 14.43 12.15
CA ALA A 60 6.75 13.20 11.37
C ALA A 60 5.69 13.05 10.27
N VAL A 61 4.46 13.50 10.53
CA VAL A 61 3.35 13.42 9.57
C VAL A 61 3.60 14.32 8.36
N ALA A 62 4.11 15.52 8.58
CA ALA A 62 4.44 16.45 7.49
C ALA A 62 5.54 15.88 6.58
N TYR A 63 6.60 15.29 7.16
CA TYR A 63 7.65 14.62 6.39
C TYR A 63 7.10 13.43 5.60
N ASN A 64 6.35 12.53 6.23
CA ASN A 64 5.81 11.36 5.54
C ASN A 64 4.88 11.73 4.38
N ASN A 65 4.02 12.74 4.56
CA ASN A 65 3.12 13.21 3.51
C ASN A 65 3.87 13.92 2.39
N ARG A 66 4.92 14.73 2.68
CA ARG A 66 5.77 15.32 1.66
C ARG A 66 6.51 14.27 0.87
N GLY A 67 7.05 13.25 1.54
CA GLY A 67 7.66 12.09 0.91
C GLY A 67 6.70 11.38 -0.04
N ALA A 68 5.46 11.13 0.39
CA ALA A 68 4.44 10.56 -0.47
C ALA A 68 4.14 11.44 -1.70
N ALA A 69 4.08 12.76 -1.54
CA ALA A 69 3.89 13.70 -2.65
C ALA A 69 5.09 13.69 -3.62
N TYR A 70 6.33 13.58 -3.11
CA TYR A 70 7.51 13.38 -3.95
C TYR A 70 7.44 12.08 -4.76
N GLY A 71 6.94 10.98 -4.16
CA GLY A 71 6.74 9.73 -4.87
C GLY A 71 5.76 9.86 -6.04
N GLN A 72 4.67 10.62 -5.86
CA GLN A 72 3.70 10.88 -6.94
C GLN A 72 4.29 11.68 -8.10
N THR A 73 5.36 12.42 -7.86
CA THR A 73 6.09 13.16 -8.91
C THR A 73 7.33 12.40 -9.45
N GLY A 74 7.53 11.14 -9.04
CA GLY A 74 8.67 10.31 -9.45
C GLY A 74 9.98 10.62 -8.72
N ASN A 75 9.96 11.48 -7.71
CA ASN A 75 11.12 11.87 -6.94
C ASN A 75 11.39 10.90 -5.79
N TYR A 76 11.68 9.62 -6.11
CA TYR A 76 11.79 8.54 -5.13
C TYR A 76 12.94 8.72 -4.13
N LYS A 77 14.03 9.39 -4.52
CA LYS A 77 15.13 9.70 -3.58
C LYS A 77 14.65 10.62 -2.44
N GLN A 78 13.94 11.69 -2.78
CA GLN A 78 13.36 12.62 -1.80
C GLN A 78 12.29 11.91 -0.94
N GLN A 79 11.51 11.00 -1.53
CA GLN A 79 10.57 10.17 -0.78
C GLN A 79 11.28 9.32 0.27
N ILE A 80 12.41 8.68 -0.06
CA ILE A 80 13.21 7.90 0.90
C ILE A 80 13.75 8.81 2.02
N GLU A 81 14.31 9.96 1.67
CA GLU A 81 14.86 10.92 2.64
C GLU A 81 13.78 11.36 3.64
N ASP A 82 12.63 11.78 3.14
CA ASP A 82 11.52 12.26 3.97
C ASP A 82 10.89 11.14 4.83
N SER A 83 10.65 9.97 4.25
CA SER A 83 10.14 8.82 5.00
C SER A 83 11.15 8.37 6.06
N THR A 84 12.46 8.44 5.78
CA THR A 84 13.49 8.15 6.77
C THR A 84 13.48 9.18 7.90
N LYS A 85 13.28 10.47 7.57
CA LYS A 85 13.14 11.52 8.58
C LYS A 85 11.90 11.33 9.44
N ALA A 86 10.77 10.95 8.82
CA ALA A 86 9.54 10.61 9.54
C ALA A 86 9.78 9.44 10.52
N LEU A 87 10.48 8.38 10.09
CA LEU A 87 10.80 7.23 10.92
C LEU A 87 11.81 7.53 12.04
N GLN A 88 12.70 8.50 11.87
CA GLN A 88 13.55 9.00 12.96
C GLN A 88 12.74 9.70 14.06
N LEU A 89 11.65 10.37 13.68
CA LEU A 89 10.75 11.10 14.57
C LEU A 89 9.68 10.19 15.17
N ASP A 90 9.13 9.28 14.39
CA ASP A 90 8.18 8.23 14.81
C ASP A 90 8.60 6.84 14.27
N PRO A 91 9.37 6.06 15.02
CA PRO A 91 9.82 4.73 14.62
C PRO A 91 8.72 3.66 14.52
N LYS A 92 7.46 4.01 14.87
CA LYS A 92 6.32 3.09 14.82
C LYS A 92 5.33 3.41 13.70
N ASP A 93 5.64 4.35 12.82
CA ASP A 93 4.77 4.67 11.69
C ASP A 93 4.88 3.59 10.60
N ALA A 94 3.90 2.67 10.60
CA ALA A 94 3.80 1.63 9.60
C ALA A 94 3.61 2.17 8.16
N VAL A 95 3.00 3.35 8.02
CA VAL A 95 2.76 3.97 6.71
C VAL A 95 4.07 4.54 6.16
N ALA A 96 4.89 5.15 7.01
CA ALA A 96 6.20 5.67 6.59
C ALA A 96 7.16 4.54 6.16
N PHE A 97 7.15 3.40 6.85
CA PHE A 97 7.88 2.21 6.38
C PHE A 97 7.38 1.76 5.01
N ASN A 98 6.06 1.60 4.82
CA ASN A 98 5.51 1.23 3.52
C ASN A 98 5.88 2.22 2.41
N ASN A 99 5.78 3.52 2.66
CA ASN A 99 6.10 4.57 1.69
C ASN A 99 7.58 4.53 1.29
N ARG A 100 8.49 4.32 2.25
CA ARG A 100 9.92 4.17 1.96
C ARG A 100 10.21 2.90 1.16
N GLY A 101 9.58 1.77 1.54
CA GLY A 101 9.67 0.52 0.81
C GLY A 101 9.25 0.66 -0.65
N VAL A 102 8.10 1.29 -0.90
CA VAL A 102 7.62 1.58 -2.26
C VAL A 102 8.67 2.36 -3.05
N ALA A 103 9.26 3.40 -2.47
CA ALA A 103 10.28 4.20 -3.16
C ALA A 103 11.55 3.38 -3.47
N TYR A 104 11.95 2.47 -2.58
CA TYR A 104 13.02 1.52 -2.89
C TYR A 104 12.65 0.60 -4.06
N GLY A 105 11.42 0.08 -4.09
CA GLY A 105 10.94 -0.77 -5.18
C GLY A 105 10.91 -0.07 -6.53
N GLU A 106 10.49 1.19 -6.58
CA GLU A 106 10.50 2.03 -7.80
C GLU A 106 11.93 2.30 -8.30
N LEU A 107 12.93 2.27 -7.42
CA LEU A 107 14.36 2.33 -7.76
C LEU A 107 14.98 0.96 -8.05
N GLY A 108 14.19 -0.12 -8.03
CA GLY A 108 14.66 -1.48 -8.28
C GLY A 108 15.27 -2.22 -7.08
N ASN A 109 15.25 -1.60 -5.90
CA ASN A 109 15.81 -2.18 -4.67
C ASN A 109 14.74 -3.01 -3.95
N TYR A 110 14.37 -4.16 -4.53
CA TYR A 110 13.26 -4.98 -4.07
C TYR A 110 13.49 -5.64 -2.71
N GLU A 111 14.76 -5.90 -2.32
CA GLU A 111 15.12 -6.42 -1.01
C GLU A 111 14.78 -5.42 0.10
N GLN A 112 15.11 -4.13 -0.10
CA GLN A 112 14.77 -3.07 0.85
C GLN A 112 13.26 -2.82 0.89
N GLU A 113 12.56 -2.94 -0.24
CA GLU A 113 11.09 -2.88 -0.27
C GLU A 113 10.47 -3.99 0.59
N ILE A 114 10.99 -5.23 0.49
CA ILE A 114 10.51 -6.36 1.31
C ILE A 114 10.77 -6.12 2.79
N GLU A 115 11.95 -5.63 3.15
CA GLU A 115 12.32 -5.34 4.53
C GLU A 115 11.39 -4.29 5.14
N ASP A 116 11.23 -3.15 4.49
CA ASP A 116 10.38 -2.05 4.94
C ASP A 116 8.91 -2.44 5.00
N CYS A 117 8.39 -3.10 3.96
CA CYS A 117 7.01 -3.62 3.97
C CYS A 117 6.79 -4.68 5.06
N THR A 118 7.81 -5.49 5.37
CA THR A 118 7.73 -6.46 6.49
C THR A 118 7.62 -5.72 7.80
N LYS A 119 8.42 -4.67 8.01
CA LYS A 119 8.33 -3.83 9.21
C LYS A 119 6.98 -3.13 9.33
N ALA A 120 6.45 -2.61 8.24
CA ALA A 120 5.11 -2.04 8.18
C ALA A 120 4.02 -3.05 8.60
N ILE A 121 4.12 -4.30 8.14
CA ILE A 121 3.19 -5.39 8.49
C ILE A 121 3.32 -5.80 9.96
N GLU A 122 4.53 -5.86 10.52
CA GLU A 122 4.75 -6.14 11.94
C GLU A 122 4.07 -5.09 12.82
N LEU A 123 4.19 -3.81 12.46
CA LEU A 123 3.59 -2.69 13.17
C LEU A 123 2.07 -2.61 12.97
N ASN A 124 1.60 -2.89 11.76
CA ASN A 124 0.16 -2.90 11.43
C ASN A 124 -0.19 -4.10 10.53
N PRO A 125 -0.57 -5.25 11.13
CA PRO A 125 -0.95 -6.45 10.37
C PRO A 125 -2.22 -6.32 9.51
N LYS A 126 -2.93 -5.18 9.61
CA LYS A 126 -4.11 -4.87 8.78
C LYS A 126 -3.79 -3.92 7.62
N LEU A 127 -2.55 -3.49 7.47
CA LEU A 127 -2.12 -2.58 6.39
C LEU A 127 -2.04 -3.33 5.05
N ALA A 128 -3.16 -3.45 4.37
CA ALA A 128 -3.30 -4.22 3.13
C ALA A 128 -2.30 -3.79 2.04
N VAL A 129 -1.99 -2.47 1.95
CA VAL A 129 -1.04 -1.95 0.96
C VAL A 129 0.37 -2.48 1.16
N ALA A 130 0.81 -2.72 2.39
CA ALA A 130 2.14 -3.25 2.66
C ALA A 130 2.29 -4.72 2.19
N TYR A 131 1.26 -5.54 2.37
CA TYR A 131 1.23 -6.88 1.78
C TYR A 131 1.26 -6.82 0.25
N TYR A 132 0.50 -5.91 -0.35
CA TYR A 132 0.47 -5.77 -1.81
C TYR A 132 1.84 -5.42 -2.37
N HIS A 133 2.50 -4.40 -1.83
CA HIS A 133 3.82 -3.96 -2.28
C HIS A 133 4.89 -5.03 -2.03
N ARG A 134 4.91 -5.67 -0.85
CA ARG A 134 5.81 -6.79 -0.59
C ARG A 134 5.58 -7.94 -1.58
N GLY A 135 4.33 -8.23 -1.93
CA GLY A 135 3.98 -9.21 -2.94
C GLY A 135 4.47 -8.85 -4.34
N ILE A 136 4.51 -7.55 -4.70
CA ILE A 136 5.12 -7.08 -5.95
C ILE A 136 6.63 -7.32 -5.91
N ALA A 137 7.31 -6.91 -4.84
CA ALA A 137 8.75 -7.09 -4.70
C ALA A 137 9.16 -8.57 -4.76
N TYR A 138 8.44 -9.46 -4.07
CA TYR A 138 8.65 -10.91 -4.20
C TYR A 138 8.47 -11.42 -5.63
N HIS A 139 7.48 -10.90 -6.34
CA HIS A 139 7.28 -11.28 -7.76
C HIS A 139 8.46 -10.85 -8.63
N LYS A 140 8.95 -9.62 -8.45
CA LYS A 140 10.11 -9.09 -9.17
C LYS A 140 11.37 -9.90 -8.93
N LEU A 141 11.54 -10.43 -7.73
CA LEU A 141 12.66 -11.35 -7.37
C LEU A 141 12.37 -12.82 -7.72
N GLY A 142 11.28 -13.14 -8.43
CA GLY A 142 10.95 -14.51 -8.86
C GLY A 142 10.35 -15.39 -7.77
N ASN A 143 10.13 -14.88 -6.56
CA ASN A 143 9.54 -15.64 -5.45
C ASN A 143 8.00 -15.66 -5.55
N ARG A 144 7.50 -16.43 -6.52
CA ARG A 144 6.07 -16.52 -6.85
C ARG A 144 5.21 -16.95 -5.66
N LYS A 145 5.68 -17.91 -4.85
CA LYS A 145 4.91 -18.43 -3.71
C LYS A 145 4.60 -17.35 -2.68
N GLN A 146 5.59 -16.56 -2.29
CA GLN A 146 5.40 -15.45 -1.34
C GLN A 146 4.58 -14.32 -1.97
N ALA A 147 4.80 -14.02 -3.25
CA ALA A 147 4.04 -13.02 -3.98
C ALA A 147 2.53 -13.32 -3.97
N ILE A 148 2.14 -14.57 -4.27
CA ILE A 148 0.74 -15.00 -4.26
C ILE A 148 0.16 -14.90 -2.84
N LYS A 149 0.89 -15.38 -1.82
CA LYS A 149 0.46 -15.33 -0.42
C LYS A 149 0.16 -13.91 0.02
N ASP A 150 1.07 -12.98 -0.24
CA ASP A 150 0.94 -11.58 0.18
C ASP A 150 -0.16 -10.86 -0.61
N LYS A 151 -0.22 -11.04 -1.92
CA LYS A 151 -1.31 -10.48 -2.74
C LYS A 151 -2.68 -10.98 -2.28
N SER A 152 -2.84 -12.28 -2.02
CA SER A 152 -4.08 -12.86 -1.49
C SER A 152 -4.45 -12.25 -0.12
N LYS A 153 -3.46 -12.02 0.74
CA LYS A 153 -3.68 -11.36 2.04
C LYS A 153 -4.14 -9.91 1.86
N ALA A 154 -3.52 -9.14 0.96
CA ALA A 154 -3.93 -7.77 0.64
C ALA A 154 -5.40 -7.73 0.18
N TYR A 155 -5.80 -8.63 -0.71
CA TYR A 155 -7.20 -8.77 -1.15
C TYR A 155 -8.16 -9.10 -0.02
N SER A 156 -7.80 -10.04 0.85
CA SER A 156 -8.64 -10.41 1.98
C SER A 156 -8.86 -9.25 2.96
N LEU A 157 -7.87 -8.37 3.11
CA LEU A 157 -7.94 -7.20 4.00
C LEU A 157 -8.70 -6.02 3.36
N ASN A 158 -8.63 -5.86 2.05
CA ASN A 158 -9.36 -4.80 1.35
C ASN A 158 -9.87 -5.26 -0.02
N PRO A 159 -10.99 -6.01 -0.07
CA PRO A 159 -11.52 -6.58 -1.31
C PRO A 159 -12.13 -5.54 -2.26
N ARG A 160 -12.42 -4.32 -1.79
CA ARG A 160 -13.00 -3.25 -2.63
C ARG A 160 -11.95 -2.38 -3.33
N LYS A 161 -10.67 -2.46 -2.92
CA LYS A 161 -9.60 -1.71 -3.56
C LYS A 161 -9.24 -2.40 -4.88
N THR A 162 -9.28 -1.66 -5.98
CA THR A 162 -8.69 -2.10 -7.25
C THR A 162 -7.17 -2.07 -7.09
N TRP A 163 -6.62 -3.19 -6.67
CA TRP A 163 -5.19 -3.45 -6.74
C TRP A 163 -4.87 -3.65 -8.22
N GLY A 164 -4.13 -2.82 -8.91
CA GLY A 164 -3.87 -2.88 -10.35
C GLY A 164 -3.95 -4.31 -10.92
N LYS A 165 -4.05 -4.53 -12.20
CA LYS A 165 -4.24 -5.87 -12.79
C LYS A 165 -3.28 -6.87 -12.15
N VAL A 166 -3.72 -7.52 -11.08
CA VAL A 166 -2.99 -8.62 -10.46
C VAL A 166 -3.37 -9.84 -11.27
N GLU A 167 -2.48 -10.27 -12.12
CA GLU A 167 -2.49 -11.68 -12.55
C GLU A 167 -2.25 -12.51 -11.29
N ILE A 168 -3.35 -12.91 -10.64
CA ILE A 168 -3.31 -13.97 -9.64
C ILE A 168 -3.14 -15.25 -10.45
N VAL A 169 -1.90 -15.59 -10.75
CA VAL A 169 -1.58 -16.95 -11.18
C VAL A 169 -1.70 -17.80 -9.92
N THR A 170 -2.93 -18.25 -9.67
CA THR A 170 -3.22 -19.20 -8.61
C THR A 170 -2.62 -20.52 -9.01
N SER A 171 -1.71 -21.01 -8.17
CA SER A 171 -1.20 -22.37 -8.08
C SER A 171 -0.40 -22.99 -9.24
N GLU A 172 0.43 -23.87 -8.88
CA GLU A 172 1.40 -24.79 -9.50
C GLU A 172 1.17 -25.30 -10.95
N ALA A 173 0.07 -24.93 -11.62
CA ALA A 173 -0.29 -25.40 -12.96
C ALA A 173 0.02 -24.44 -14.12
N ALA A 174 0.71 -23.32 -13.88
CA ALA A 174 1.07 -22.39 -14.95
C ALA A 174 2.52 -22.57 -15.43
N VAL A 175 2.88 -23.81 -15.77
CA VAL A 175 4.00 -24.07 -16.68
C VAL A 175 3.39 -24.34 -18.05
N HIS A 176 3.66 -23.43 -18.98
CA HIS A 176 3.24 -23.38 -20.38
C HIS A 176 1.87 -22.73 -20.68
N THR A 177 1.86 -21.39 -20.86
CA THR A 177 1.04 -20.80 -21.91
C THR A 177 1.67 -19.54 -22.45
N THR A 178 2.10 -19.61 -23.67
CA THR A 178 2.40 -18.49 -24.56
C THR A 178 1.10 -17.98 -25.18
N ASP A 179 0.20 -17.39 -24.37
CA ASP A 179 -0.90 -16.59 -24.93
C ASP A 179 -1.50 -15.71 -23.81
N GLU A 180 -1.17 -14.43 -23.85
CA GLU A 180 -1.31 -13.48 -22.74
C GLU A 180 -2.74 -12.99 -22.47
N ASN A 181 -3.79 -13.56 -23.08
CA ASN A 181 -5.15 -13.03 -22.97
C ASN A 181 -6.30 -14.03 -22.70
N LYS A 182 -6.02 -15.28 -22.35
CA LYS A 182 -7.08 -16.26 -22.10
C LYS A 182 -7.34 -16.48 -20.63
N VAL A 183 -8.53 -16.03 -20.17
CA VAL A 183 -9.07 -16.36 -18.84
C VAL A 183 -9.43 -17.85 -18.82
N LYS A 184 -8.68 -18.66 -18.07
CA LYS A 184 -9.01 -20.10 -17.94
C LYS A 184 -10.23 -20.28 -17.03
N VAL A 185 -11.17 -21.05 -17.49
CA VAL A 185 -12.35 -21.50 -16.75
C VAL A 185 -12.06 -22.89 -16.19
N ILE A 186 -12.28 -23.08 -14.89
CA ILE A 186 -12.07 -24.38 -14.25
C ILE A 186 -13.40 -25.11 -14.05
N GLY A 187 -13.55 -26.23 -14.73
CA GLY A 187 -14.67 -27.13 -14.53
C GLY A 187 -14.38 -28.25 -13.52
N ASN A 188 -15.41 -28.62 -12.77
CA ASN A 188 -15.38 -29.84 -11.95
C ASN A 188 -16.06 -30.98 -12.72
N ARG A 189 -15.32 -32.04 -13.01
CA ARG A 189 -15.73 -33.18 -13.83
C ARG A 189 -16.94 -33.89 -13.29
N ASP A 190 -17.03 -34.04 -11.97
CA ASP A 190 -18.08 -34.79 -11.32
C ASP A 190 -19.39 -34.01 -11.20
N SER A 191 -19.30 -32.75 -10.80
CA SER A 191 -20.50 -31.91 -10.63
C SER A 191 -20.97 -31.27 -11.93
N LYS A 192 -20.18 -31.35 -13.01
CA LYS A 192 -20.42 -30.62 -14.28
C LYS A 192 -20.62 -29.12 -14.09
N ARG A 193 -20.00 -28.54 -13.08
CA ARG A 193 -20.03 -27.10 -12.82
C ARG A 193 -18.70 -26.47 -13.17
N TYR A 194 -18.73 -25.28 -13.74
CA TYR A 194 -17.53 -24.49 -13.97
C TYR A 194 -17.47 -23.31 -13.03
N HIS A 195 -16.27 -22.87 -12.74
CA HIS A 195 -15.95 -21.75 -11.88
C HIS A 195 -15.10 -20.75 -12.65
N LEU A 196 -15.44 -19.47 -12.53
CA LEU A 196 -14.64 -18.37 -13.06
C LEU A 196 -13.62 -17.92 -12.01
N PRO A 197 -12.50 -17.34 -12.42
CA PRO A 197 -11.56 -16.73 -11.49
C PRO A 197 -12.25 -15.76 -10.53
N GLY A 198 -11.97 -15.90 -9.22
CA GLY A 198 -12.60 -15.10 -8.18
C GLY A 198 -13.90 -15.67 -7.59
N MET A 199 -14.46 -16.75 -8.12
CA MET A 199 -15.56 -17.45 -7.47
C MET A 199 -15.08 -18.24 -6.25
N LYS A 200 -15.96 -18.38 -5.23
CA LYS A 200 -15.66 -18.97 -3.90
C LYS A 200 -14.96 -20.33 -3.92
N PHE A 201 -15.22 -21.16 -4.92
CA PHE A 201 -14.71 -22.52 -5.03
C PHE A 201 -13.77 -22.74 -6.22
N TYR A 202 -13.35 -21.67 -6.90
CA TYR A 202 -12.45 -21.78 -8.05
C TYR A 202 -11.18 -22.58 -7.74
N ASP A 203 -10.53 -22.28 -6.61
CA ASP A 203 -9.29 -22.94 -6.20
C ASP A 203 -9.50 -24.25 -5.41
N LYS A 204 -10.75 -24.60 -5.08
CA LYS A 204 -11.08 -25.79 -4.28
C LYS A 204 -11.41 -27.02 -5.11
N VAL A 205 -11.41 -26.89 -6.44
CA VAL A 205 -11.61 -28.05 -7.30
C VAL A 205 -10.36 -28.91 -7.25
N LEU A 206 -10.49 -30.12 -6.69
CA LEU A 206 -9.39 -31.08 -6.57
C LEU A 206 -8.81 -31.40 -7.96
N GLU A 207 -7.50 -31.55 -8.06
CA GLU A 207 -6.77 -31.67 -9.32
C GLU A 207 -7.27 -32.83 -10.21
N HIS A 208 -7.59 -33.96 -9.62
CA HIS A 208 -8.10 -35.12 -10.34
C HIS A 208 -9.54 -34.99 -10.85
N HIS A 209 -10.31 -34.01 -10.34
CA HIS A 209 -11.64 -33.62 -10.83
C HIS A 209 -11.62 -32.39 -11.73
N ARG A 210 -10.46 -31.77 -11.92
CA ARG A 210 -10.32 -30.51 -12.65
C ARG A 210 -10.28 -30.74 -14.15
N VAL A 211 -11.05 -29.92 -14.88
CA VAL A 211 -10.96 -29.75 -16.33
C VAL A 211 -10.80 -28.26 -16.59
N THR A 212 -9.91 -27.86 -17.47
CA THR A 212 -9.68 -26.46 -17.84
C THR A 212 -10.22 -26.19 -19.23
N PHE A 213 -10.85 -25.04 -19.42
CA PHE A 213 -11.36 -24.54 -20.67
C PHE A 213 -10.75 -23.16 -20.95
N ASP A 214 -10.56 -22.83 -22.21
CA ASP A 214 -10.01 -21.54 -22.61
C ASP A 214 -11.05 -20.41 -22.61
N SER A 215 -12.33 -20.75 -22.48
CA SER A 215 -13.43 -19.80 -22.36
C SER A 215 -14.65 -20.38 -21.65
N GLU A 216 -15.54 -19.49 -21.19
CA GLU A 216 -16.84 -19.86 -20.62
C GLU A 216 -17.73 -20.59 -21.69
N GLU A 217 -17.64 -20.15 -22.95
CA GLU A 217 -18.35 -20.80 -24.06
C GLU A 217 -17.91 -22.23 -24.30
N GLU A 218 -16.61 -22.50 -24.18
CA GLU A 218 -16.08 -23.85 -24.34
C GLU A 218 -16.55 -24.77 -23.19
N ALA A 219 -16.57 -24.27 -21.96
CA ALA A 219 -17.10 -25.01 -20.82
C ALA A 219 -18.58 -25.36 -21.01
N ILE A 220 -19.39 -24.40 -21.49
CA ILE A 220 -20.82 -24.61 -21.79
C ILE A 220 -21.00 -25.64 -22.90
N LYS A 221 -20.25 -25.57 -23.99
CA LYS A 221 -20.28 -26.56 -25.08
C LYS A 221 -19.92 -27.95 -24.60
N ALA A 222 -19.02 -28.07 -23.60
CA ALA A 222 -18.65 -29.32 -22.97
C ALA A 222 -19.70 -29.82 -21.94
N GLY A 223 -20.82 -29.13 -21.80
CA GLY A 223 -21.93 -29.52 -20.92
C GLY A 223 -21.73 -29.13 -19.44
N TYR A 224 -20.93 -28.11 -19.19
CA TYR A 224 -20.73 -27.58 -17.84
C TYR A 224 -21.64 -26.36 -17.60
N HIS A 225 -22.08 -26.20 -16.35
CA HIS A 225 -22.95 -25.13 -15.92
C HIS A 225 -22.21 -24.23 -14.91
N LYS A 226 -22.52 -22.93 -14.91
CA LYS A 226 -21.93 -22.00 -13.97
C LYS A 226 -22.25 -22.39 -12.50
N ALA A 227 -21.25 -22.44 -11.65
CA ALA A 227 -21.46 -22.68 -10.22
C ALA A 227 -22.16 -21.45 -9.62
N SER A 228 -23.06 -21.68 -8.65
CA SER A 228 -23.61 -20.59 -7.83
C SER A 228 -22.53 -19.93 -6.98
N GLN A 229 -22.61 -18.62 -6.84
CA GLN A 229 -21.68 -17.83 -6.02
C GLN A 229 -21.77 -18.16 -4.54
#